data_47bc862f02a8c3cd5dc10c13fd31aed7
#
_entry.id   47bc862f02a8c3cd5dc10c13fd31aed7
#
_cell.length_a   1.000
_cell.length_b   1.000
_cell.length_c   1.000
_cell.angle_alpha   90.00
_cell.angle_beta   90.00
_cell.angle_gamma   90.00
#
_symmetry.space_group_name_H-M   'P 1'
#
loop_
_entity.id
_entity.type
_entity.pdbx_description
1 polymer ?
#
loop_
_entity_poly.entity_id
_entity_poly.type
_entity_poly.pdbx_seq_one_letter_code
_entity_poly.pdbx_strand_id
1 'polypeptide(L)'
;MRLRTVLNEYKRDRDGRFPGELPTVEGAFSGHGDRLVHVDGGGALRDYSSSLSGLYGIDRSRFAIEANGETRWFDDLDPVRQHYYRETSLVETEYNAGSYTIHQYDLTLGRAHVTHVELRGAIPTDAHLTAFLTFAPEGRETQVGRLIHESGGPHDTQAVEVFHRNEHDYVTASTGLDD
;
A
#
# COMPACT_ATOMS: atom_id res chain seq x y z
N MET A 1 -23.84 21.32 -20.93
CA MET A 1 -23.89 20.72 -19.60
C MET A 1 -22.45 20.50 -19.13
N ARG A 2 -22.07 20.98 -17.94
CA ARG A 2 -20.68 20.80 -17.46
C ARG A 2 -20.54 19.43 -16.81
N LEU A 3 -19.48 18.70 -17.13
CA LEU A 3 -19.18 17.36 -16.57
C LEU A 3 -19.32 17.31 -15.03
N ARG A 4 -18.90 18.37 -14.36
CA ARG A 4 -19.03 18.53 -12.91
C ARG A 4 -20.49 18.50 -12.42
N THR A 5 -21.41 19.06 -13.20
CA THR A 5 -22.85 19.04 -12.88
C THR A 5 -23.41 17.63 -12.97
N VAL A 6 -23.05 16.90 -14.04
CA VAL A 6 -23.45 15.51 -14.24
C VAL A 6 -22.92 14.60 -13.13
N LEU A 7 -21.64 14.76 -12.75
CA LEU A 7 -21.04 13.99 -11.66
C LEU A 7 -21.68 14.28 -10.30
N ASN A 8 -22.06 15.55 -10.05
CA ASN A 8 -22.73 15.93 -8.81
C ASN A 8 -24.18 15.39 -8.76
N GLU A 9 -24.88 15.40 -9.89
CA GLU A 9 -26.22 14.78 -9.98
C GLU A 9 -26.14 13.27 -9.80
N TYR A 10 -25.21 12.60 -10.47
CA TYR A 10 -24.97 11.17 -10.31
C TYR A 10 -24.64 10.78 -8.86
N LYS A 11 -23.84 11.59 -8.16
CA LYS A 11 -23.51 11.39 -6.76
C LYS A 11 -24.73 11.59 -5.83
N ARG A 12 -25.64 12.53 -6.14
CA ARG A 12 -26.87 12.74 -5.38
C ARG A 12 -27.84 11.56 -5.52
N ASP A 13 -28.00 11.07 -6.74
CA ASP A 13 -28.96 10.01 -7.04
C ASP A 13 -28.55 8.64 -6.46
N ARG A 14 -27.30 8.50 -6.05
CA ARG A 14 -26.77 7.26 -5.47
C ARG A 14 -26.36 7.37 -4.00
N ASP A 15 -26.96 8.29 -3.23
CA ASP A 15 -26.51 8.55 -1.86
C ASP A 15 -25.00 8.85 -1.79
N GLY A 16 -24.47 9.49 -2.80
CA GLY A 16 -23.17 10.10 -3.08
C GLY A 16 -21.97 9.81 -2.19
N ARG A 17 -21.98 8.74 -1.47
CA ARG A 17 -20.90 8.35 -0.60
C ARG A 17 -19.90 7.50 -1.40
N PHE A 18 -18.63 7.74 -1.18
CA PHE A 18 -17.62 6.74 -1.50
C PHE A 18 -18.14 5.41 -0.96
N PRO A 19 -18.00 4.27 -1.64
CA PRO A 19 -18.54 2.99 -1.18
C PRO A 19 -17.83 2.49 0.09
N GLY A 20 -17.84 3.33 1.13
CA GLY A 20 -17.01 3.27 2.30
C GLY A 20 -17.15 2.05 3.16
N GLU A 21 -18.24 1.32 3.02
CA GLU A 21 -18.46 0.12 3.85
C GLU A 21 -18.79 -1.13 3.04
N LEU A 22 -18.86 -1.02 1.72
CA LEU A 22 -19.06 -2.20 0.89
C LEU A 22 -17.73 -2.94 0.73
N PRO A 23 -17.67 -4.24 1.04
CA PRO A 23 -16.46 -5.02 0.80
C PRO A 23 -16.10 -4.99 -0.68
N THR A 24 -14.82 -4.83 -0.97
CA THR A 24 -14.31 -4.97 -2.33
C THR A 24 -14.05 -6.45 -2.61
N VAL A 25 -14.32 -6.91 -3.82
CA VAL A 25 -14.16 -8.33 -4.19
C VAL A 25 -12.87 -8.55 -4.97
N GLU A 26 -12.49 -7.58 -5.80
CA GLU A 26 -11.34 -7.68 -6.72
C GLU A 26 -10.22 -6.71 -6.37
N GLY A 27 -10.39 -5.94 -5.32
CA GLY A 27 -9.45 -4.92 -4.90
C GLY A 27 -10.02 -3.51 -4.95
N ALA A 28 -9.19 -2.56 -4.56
CA ALA A 28 -9.53 -1.16 -4.45
C ALA A 28 -8.39 -0.28 -4.99
N PHE A 29 -8.70 0.98 -5.28
CA PHE A 29 -7.70 1.95 -5.69
C PHE A 29 -7.53 3.03 -4.62
N SER A 30 -6.30 3.25 -4.21
CA SER A 30 -5.91 4.43 -3.43
C SER A 30 -5.25 5.43 -4.37
N GLY A 31 -5.72 6.68 -4.37
CA GLY A 31 -5.22 7.67 -5.32
C GLY A 31 -5.19 9.09 -4.80
N HIS A 32 -4.24 9.86 -5.29
CA HIS A 32 -4.12 11.30 -5.03
C HIS A 32 -3.45 12.00 -6.21
N GLY A 33 -4.12 13.01 -6.75
CA GLY A 33 -3.64 13.76 -7.91
C GLY A 33 -3.56 12.90 -9.17
N ASP A 34 -2.36 12.70 -9.67
CA ASP A 34 -2.03 11.87 -10.83
C ASP A 34 -1.50 10.49 -10.47
N ARG A 35 -1.47 10.14 -9.19
CA ARG A 35 -1.02 8.85 -8.68
C ARG A 35 -2.19 7.95 -8.35
N LEU A 36 -2.07 6.70 -8.76
CA LEU A 36 -3.05 5.67 -8.50
C LEU A 36 -2.32 4.38 -8.12
N VAL A 37 -2.74 3.78 -7.03
CA VAL A 37 -2.22 2.51 -6.54
C VAL A 37 -3.37 1.50 -6.48
N HIS A 38 -3.19 0.37 -7.13
CA HIS A 38 -4.11 -0.75 -7.03
C HIS A 38 -3.70 -1.64 -5.85
N VAL A 39 -4.62 -1.81 -4.91
CA VAL A 39 -4.54 -2.76 -3.82
C VAL A 39 -5.47 -3.90 -4.16
N ASP A 40 -4.96 -5.09 -4.43
CA ASP A 40 -5.81 -6.24 -4.79
C ASP A 40 -6.65 -6.73 -3.61
N GLY A 41 -7.58 -7.65 -3.86
CA GLY A 41 -8.49 -8.15 -2.82
C GLY A 41 -7.77 -8.85 -1.65
N GLY A 42 -6.53 -9.26 -1.84
CA GLY A 42 -5.65 -9.81 -0.81
C GLY A 42 -4.72 -8.78 -0.16
N GLY A 43 -4.87 -7.48 -0.47
CA GLY A 43 -4.06 -6.40 0.11
C GLY A 43 -2.68 -6.21 -0.53
N ALA A 44 -2.32 -6.96 -1.57
CA ALA A 44 -1.06 -6.75 -2.26
C ALA A 44 -1.13 -5.51 -3.17
N LEU A 45 -0.09 -4.69 -3.16
CA LEU A 45 0.08 -3.61 -4.12
C LEU A 45 0.45 -4.21 -5.48
N ARG A 46 -0.32 -3.89 -6.51
CA ARG A 46 -0.17 -4.46 -7.86
C ARG A 46 0.27 -3.45 -8.89
N ASP A 47 0.03 -2.21 -8.65
CA ASP A 47 0.35 -1.15 -9.59
C ASP A 47 0.51 0.15 -8.80
N TYR A 48 1.63 0.80 -9.00
CA TYR A 48 1.89 2.14 -8.49
C TYR A 48 2.27 2.99 -9.68
N SER A 49 1.29 3.62 -10.29
CA SER A 49 1.52 4.34 -11.52
C SER A 49 1.13 5.81 -11.44
N SER A 50 1.77 6.59 -12.28
CA SER A 50 1.23 7.86 -12.75
C SER A 50 0.26 7.55 -13.89
N SER A 51 -1.02 7.88 -13.73
CA SER A 51 -2.12 7.49 -14.61
C SER A 51 -1.94 7.84 -16.09
N LEU A 52 -1.00 8.70 -16.42
CA LEU A 52 -0.78 9.19 -17.78
C LEU A 52 0.46 8.60 -18.46
N SER A 53 1.39 8.03 -17.71
CA SER A 53 2.67 7.58 -18.27
C SER A 53 2.75 6.07 -18.50
N GLY A 54 1.90 5.29 -17.85
CA GLY A 54 1.98 3.83 -17.87
C GLY A 54 3.32 3.32 -17.31
N LEU A 55 4.01 4.13 -16.53
CA LEU A 55 5.24 3.76 -15.84
C LEU A 55 4.87 3.13 -14.51
N TYR A 56 5.50 2.03 -14.20
CA TYR A 56 5.24 1.24 -13.00
C TYR A 56 6.38 1.46 -12.01
N GLY A 57 6.06 1.98 -10.82
CA GLY A 57 6.98 1.96 -9.70
C GLY A 57 7.02 0.56 -9.08
N ILE A 58 5.98 0.20 -8.32
CA ILE A 58 5.82 -1.15 -7.78
C ILE A 58 5.03 -2.02 -8.77
N ASP A 59 5.61 -3.15 -9.14
CA ASP A 59 4.94 -4.19 -9.91
C ASP A 59 4.16 -5.13 -8.99
N ARG A 60 4.74 -5.49 -7.85
CA ARG A 60 4.13 -6.39 -6.88
C ARG A 60 4.68 -6.17 -5.48
N SER A 61 3.82 -6.29 -4.48
CA SER A 61 4.21 -6.40 -3.07
C SER A 61 3.74 -7.71 -2.44
N ARG A 62 4.44 -8.15 -1.40
CA ARG A 62 3.99 -9.13 -0.42
C ARG A 62 4.40 -8.63 0.96
N PHE A 63 3.51 -8.77 1.92
CA PHE A 63 3.78 -8.43 3.31
C PHE A 63 3.62 -9.66 4.19
N ALA A 64 4.39 -9.74 5.27
CA ALA A 64 4.30 -10.80 6.25
C ALA A 64 4.52 -10.26 7.67
N ILE A 65 4.02 -10.98 8.65
CA ILE A 65 4.48 -10.85 10.04
C ILE A 65 5.40 -12.02 10.32
N GLU A 66 6.60 -11.68 10.76
CA GLU A 66 7.57 -12.64 11.27
C GLU A 66 7.58 -12.57 12.79
N ALA A 67 7.32 -13.69 13.45
CA ALA A 67 7.27 -13.81 14.89
C ALA A 67 7.52 -15.24 15.35
N ASN A 68 8.20 -15.44 16.48
CA ASN A 68 8.54 -16.75 17.04
C ASN A 68 9.27 -17.67 16.04
N GLY A 69 10.04 -17.10 15.10
CA GLY A 69 10.73 -17.84 14.05
C GLY A 69 9.82 -18.37 12.93
N GLU A 70 8.58 -17.94 12.87
CA GLU A 70 7.63 -18.25 11.79
C GLU A 70 7.32 -17.00 10.98
N THR A 71 7.27 -17.14 9.65
CA THR A 71 6.86 -16.08 8.71
C THR A 71 5.45 -16.38 8.22
N ARG A 72 4.52 -15.45 8.43
CA ARG A 72 3.13 -15.54 7.95
C ARG A 72 2.87 -14.48 6.91
N TRP A 73 2.84 -14.88 5.66
CA TRP A 73 2.52 -13.99 4.55
C TRP A 73 1.02 -13.64 4.53
N PHE A 74 0.68 -12.39 4.23
CA PHE A 74 -0.72 -11.92 4.18
C PHE A 74 -1.51 -12.59 3.06
N ASP A 75 -0.86 -12.92 1.94
CA ASP A 75 -1.48 -13.63 0.82
C ASP A 75 -1.69 -15.14 1.08
N ASP A 76 -1.14 -15.68 2.17
CA ASP A 76 -1.46 -17.02 2.67
C ASP A 76 -2.64 -16.99 3.68
N LEU A 77 -3.08 -15.79 4.08
CA LEU A 77 -4.23 -15.59 4.95
C LEU A 77 -5.44 -15.19 4.10
N ASP A 78 -6.60 -15.77 4.42
CA ASP A 78 -7.84 -15.31 3.81
C ASP A 78 -8.19 -13.91 4.36
N PRO A 79 -8.36 -12.90 3.51
CA PRO A 79 -8.81 -11.59 3.96
C PRO A 79 -10.22 -11.71 4.50
N VAL A 80 -10.44 -11.19 5.70
CA VAL A 80 -11.77 -11.16 6.32
C VAL A 80 -12.64 -10.10 5.64
N ARG A 81 -12.01 -8.96 5.33
CA ARG A 81 -12.70 -7.81 4.76
C ARG A 81 -11.70 -6.87 4.09
N GLN A 82 -12.11 -6.29 2.96
CA GLN A 82 -11.45 -5.13 2.37
C GLN A 82 -12.51 -4.06 2.08
N HIS A 83 -12.23 -2.80 2.38
CA HIS A 83 -13.14 -1.69 2.14
C HIS A 83 -12.44 -0.34 2.19
N TYR A 84 -13.12 0.72 1.75
CA TYR A 84 -12.66 2.08 1.95
C TYR A 84 -12.99 2.56 3.36
N TYR A 85 -11.97 3.00 4.09
CA TYR A 85 -12.11 3.42 5.47
C TYR A 85 -12.80 4.79 5.57
N ARG A 86 -13.92 4.84 6.26
CA ARG A 86 -14.66 6.07 6.56
C ARG A 86 -14.89 6.99 5.35
N GLU A 87 -15.26 6.44 4.22
CA GLU A 87 -15.57 7.21 3.00
C GLU A 87 -14.37 8.03 2.45
N THR A 88 -13.15 7.56 2.68
CA THR A 88 -11.92 8.14 2.16
C THR A 88 -11.31 7.25 1.07
N SER A 89 -10.22 7.67 0.44
CA SER A 89 -9.42 6.84 -0.45
C SER A 89 -8.44 5.92 0.29
N LEU A 90 -8.52 5.86 1.62
CA LEU A 90 -7.79 4.91 2.45
C LEU A 90 -8.43 3.54 2.32
N VAL A 91 -7.68 2.57 1.85
CA VAL A 91 -8.12 1.17 1.76
C VAL A 91 -7.70 0.45 3.02
N GLU A 92 -8.64 -0.23 3.68
CA GLU A 92 -8.36 -1.12 4.80
C GLU A 92 -8.59 -2.56 4.37
N THR A 93 -7.58 -3.41 4.59
CA THR A 93 -7.66 -4.87 4.43
C THR A 93 -7.41 -5.53 5.78
N GLU A 94 -8.34 -6.36 6.22
CA GLU A 94 -8.30 -7.06 7.50
C GLU A 94 -8.06 -8.56 7.29
N TYR A 95 -7.15 -9.13 8.08
CA TYR A 95 -6.82 -10.56 8.06
C TYR A 95 -6.93 -11.17 9.45
N ASN A 96 -7.32 -12.44 9.49
CA ASN A 96 -7.33 -13.22 10.71
C ASN A 96 -6.07 -14.09 10.81
N ALA A 97 -5.22 -13.80 11.77
CA ALA A 97 -4.00 -14.56 12.06
C ALA A 97 -4.15 -15.47 13.31
N GLY A 98 -5.39 -15.79 13.70
CA GLY A 98 -5.70 -16.68 14.83
C GLY A 98 -5.78 -15.92 16.15
N SER A 99 -4.68 -15.74 16.87
CA SER A 99 -4.66 -15.03 18.17
C SER A 99 -4.69 -13.51 18.05
N TYR A 100 -4.46 -12.96 16.86
CA TYR A 100 -4.50 -11.55 16.55
C TYR A 100 -5.09 -11.31 15.16
N THR A 101 -5.53 -10.09 14.91
CA THR A 101 -5.92 -9.61 13.58
C THR A 101 -4.87 -8.65 13.04
N ILE A 102 -4.73 -8.62 11.73
CA ILE A 102 -3.85 -7.70 11.01
C ILE A 102 -4.76 -6.71 10.27
N HIS A 103 -4.52 -5.42 10.46
CA HIS A 103 -5.18 -4.35 9.73
C HIS A 103 -4.14 -3.62 8.89
N GLN A 104 -4.23 -3.79 7.59
CA GLN A 104 -3.39 -3.10 6.60
C GLN A 104 -4.16 -1.91 6.06
N TYR A 105 -3.56 -0.74 6.13
CA TYR A 105 -4.11 0.52 5.62
C TYR A 105 -3.23 1.06 4.51
N ASP A 106 -3.81 1.26 3.34
CA ASP A 106 -3.11 1.74 2.15
C ASP A 106 -3.64 3.11 1.74
N LEU A 107 -2.75 4.10 1.71
CA LEU A 107 -3.08 5.48 1.39
C LEU A 107 -2.06 6.11 0.46
N THR A 108 -2.54 6.68 -0.63
CA THR A 108 -1.71 7.47 -1.55
C THR A 108 -1.85 8.96 -1.22
N LEU A 109 -0.71 9.62 -0.98
CA LEU A 109 -0.62 11.05 -0.66
C LEU A 109 0.47 11.71 -1.50
N GLY A 110 0.10 12.61 -2.39
CA GLY A 110 1.04 13.26 -3.29
C GLY A 110 1.78 12.25 -4.16
N ARG A 111 3.09 12.14 -3.98
CA ARG A 111 3.94 11.18 -4.70
C ARG A 111 4.29 9.95 -3.87
N ALA A 112 3.76 9.82 -2.69
CA ALA A 112 4.04 8.71 -1.79
C ALA A 112 2.83 7.80 -1.66
N HIS A 113 3.08 6.51 -1.54
CA HIS A 113 2.13 5.54 -1.04
C HIS A 113 2.60 5.09 0.34
N VAL A 114 1.67 4.98 1.27
CA VAL A 114 1.93 4.55 2.64
C VAL A 114 1.11 3.29 2.89
N THR A 115 1.78 2.22 3.23
CA THR A 115 1.17 1.02 3.81
C THR A 115 1.44 1.03 5.31
N HIS A 116 0.38 1.14 6.11
CA HIS A 116 0.46 1.07 7.56
C HIS A 116 -0.14 -0.25 8.03
N VAL A 117 0.57 -0.96 8.91
CA VAL A 117 0.11 -2.24 9.45
C VAL A 117 -0.08 -2.11 10.95
N GLU A 118 -1.27 -2.47 11.42
CA GLU A 118 -1.64 -2.51 12.82
C GLU A 118 -2.01 -3.94 13.23
N LEU A 119 -1.47 -4.40 14.33
CA LEU A 119 -1.81 -5.70 14.91
C LEU A 119 -2.73 -5.49 16.13
N ARG A 120 -3.80 -6.29 16.24
CA ARG A 120 -4.75 -6.21 17.35
C ARG A 120 -5.01 -7.59 17.95
N GLY A 121 -4.90 -7.71 19.26
CA GLY A 121 -5.12 -8.97 19.99
C GLY A 121 -3.91 -9.43 20.77
N ALA A 122 -3.68 -10.73 20.86
CA ALA A 122 -2.52 -11.31 21.54
C ALA A 122 -1.30 -11.31 20.60
N ILE A 123 -0.62 -10.17 20.52
CA ILE A 123 0.50 -9.92 19.61
C ILE A 123 1.77 -10.54 20.18
N PRO A 124 2.56 -11.32 19.39
CA PRO A 124 3.89 -11.74 19.78
C PRO A 124 4.82 -10.56 20.05
N THR A 125 5.68 -10.66 21.07
CA THR A 125 6.56 -9.56 21.48
C THR A 125 7.74 -9.32 20.54
N ASP A 126 8.04 -10.31 19.69
CA ASP A 126 9.08 -10.32 18.67
C ASP A 126 8.51 -10.13 17.24
N ALA A 127 7.31 -9.57 17.12
CA ALA A 127 6.68 -9.40 15.82
C ALA A 127 7.37 -8.31 14.98
N HIS A 128 7.76 -8.66 13.77
CA HIS A 128 8.34 -7.77 12.76
C HIS A 128 7.51 -7.78 11.49
N LEU A 129 7.42 -6.64 10.81
CA LEU A 129 6.84 -6.55 9.48
C LEU A 129 7.92 -6.83 8.43
N THR A 130 7.70 -7.84 7.61
CA THR A 130 8.55 -8.16 6.46
C THR A 130 7.83 -7.75 5.19
N ALA A 131 8.54 -7.06 4.29
CA ALA A 131 8.02 -6.65 3.00
C ALA A 131 8.90 -7.17 1.86
N PHE A 132 8.28 -7.81 0.88
CA PHE A 132 8.91 -8.15 -0.39
C PHE A 132 8.29 -7.30 -1.49
N LEU A 133 9.11 -6.50 -2.17
CA LEU A 133 8.67 -5.57 -3.18
C LEU A 133 9.43 -5.83 -4.49
N THR A 134 8.70 -5.90 -5.61
CA THR A 134 9.29 -5.89 -6.94
C THR A 134 8.94 -4.57 -7.62
N PHE A 135 9.92 -4.01 -8.30
CA PHE A 135 9.83 -2.72 -8.98
C PHE A 135 10.03 -2.88 -10.47
N ALA A 136 9.32 -2.09 -11.24
CA ALA A 136 9.46 -1.99 -12.68
C ALA A 136 9.48 -0.52 -13.11
N PRO A 137 10.49 0.27 -12.67
CA PRO A 137 10.60 1.66 -13.06
C PRO A 137 10.67 1.80 -14.59
N GLU A 138 10.00 2.82 -15.13
CA GLU A 138 9.80 3.00 -16.58
C GLU A 138 9.20 1.76 -17.28
N GLY A 139 8.38 0.95 -16.56
CA GLY A 139 7.79 -0.28 -17.08
C GLY A 139 8.82 -1.35 -17.44
N ARG A 140 10.00 -1.31 -16.85
CA ARG A 140 11.08 -2.26 -17.09
C ARG A 140 11.50 -2.96 -15.82
N GLU A 141 11.71 -4.25 -15.91
CA GLU A 141 12.36 -4.98 -14.83
C GLU A 141 13.74 -4.36 -14.57
N THR A 142 13.94 -3.87 -13.36
CA THR A 142 15.24 -3.40 -12.90
C THR A 142 15.65 -4.18 -11.66
N GLN A 143 16.93 -4.47 -11.60
CA GLN A 143 17.51 -5.21 -10.48
C GLN A 143 18.45 -4.31 -9.67
N VAL A 144 18.44 -3.01 -9.94
CA VAL A 144 19.38 -2.10 -9.31
C VAL A 144 18.67 -1.36 -8.19
N GLY A 145 19.11 -1.62 -6.98
CA GLY A 145 18.71 -0.90 -5.77
C GLY A 145 19.95 -0.57 -4.96
N ARG A 146 19.86 0.45 -4.15
CA ARG A 146 20.87 0.78 -3.16
C ARG A 146 20.26 1.25 -1.87
N LEU A 147 20.86 0.89 -0.76
CA LEU A 147 20.53 1.43 0.54
C LEU A 147 21.13 2.84 0.68
N ILE A 148 20.31 3.78 1.10
CA ILE A 148 20.70 5.15 1.38
C ILE A 148 20.52 5.40 2.86
N HIS A 149 21.59 5.87 3.50
CA HIS A 149 21.55 6.37 4.87
C HIS A 149 21.71 7.89 4.83
N GLU A 150 20.69 8.62 5.30
CA GLU A 150 20.83 10.03 5.61
C GLU A 150 21.02 10.18 7.13
N SER A 151 22.25 10.53 7.52
CA SER A 151 22.59 10.84 8.89
C SER A 151 22.67 12.36 9.09
N GLY A 152 22.12 12.88 10.18
CA GLY A 152 22.24 14.29 10.57
C GLY A 152 20.94 15.09 10.56
N GLY A 153 19.81 14.49 10.24
CA GLY A 153 18.48 15.04 10.49
C GLY A 153 17.99 14.76 11.92
N PRO A 154 16.80 15.25 12.29
CA PRO A 154 16.19 14.92 13.58
C PRO A 154 15.87 13.43 13.75
N HIS A 155 15.91 12.67 12.65
CA HIS A 155 15.78 11.22 12.61
C HIS A 155 16.73 10.69 11.55
N ASP A 156 17.51 9.67 11.91
CA ASP A 156 18.26 8.90 10.92
C ASP A 156 17.26 8.20 10.02
N THR A 157 17.30 8.52 8.72
CA THR A 157 16.39 7.93 7.74
C THR A 157 17.16 6.93 6.89
N GLN A 158 16.69 5.71 6.90
CA GLN A 158 17.14 4.68 5.97
C GLN A 158 16.12 4.58 4.84
N ALA A 159 16.62 4.49 3.63
CA ALA A 159 15.79 4.28 2.45
C ALA A 159 16.48 3.35 1.47
N VAL A 160 15.71 2.51 0.80
CA VAL A 160 16.16 1.78 -0.38
C VAL A 160 15.74 2.57 -1.60
N GLU A 161 16.69 2.96 -2.43
CA GLU A 161 16.43 3.54 -3.74
C GLU A 161 16.45 2.44 -4.79
N VAL A 162 15.40 2.39 -5.59
CA VAL A 162 15.32 1.55 -6.80
C VAL A 162 15.21 2.47 -8.00
N PHE A 163 16.06 2.27 -9.01
CA PHE A 163 16.12 3.22 -10.11
C PHE A 163 16.37 2.57 -11.47
N HIS A 164 15.85 3.21 -12.49
CA HIS A 164 16.20 2.97 -13.89
C HIS A 164 16.26 4.32 -14.60
N ARG A 165 17.44 4.68 -15.12
CA ARG A 165 17.69 5.97 -15.81
C ARG A 165 17.24 7.18 -14.99
N ASN A 166 16.06 7.73 -15.30
CA ASN A 166 15.55 8.97 -14.72
C ASN A 166 14.40 8.73 -13.72
N GLU A 167 13.93 7.50 -13.57
CA GLU A 167 12.95 7.15 -12.57
C GLU A 167 13.66 6.62 -11.33
N HIS A 168 13.32 7.20 -10.20
CA HIS A 168 13.86 6.86 -8.90
C HIS A 168 12.72 6.67 -7.93
N ASP A 169 12.61 5.47 -7.38
CA ASP A 169 11.65 5.11 -6.36
C ASP A 169 12.34 4.87 -5.03
N TYR A 170 11.70 5.24 -3.96
CA TYR A 170 12.27 5.14 -2.62
C TYR A 170 11.34 4.36 -1.71
N VAL A 171 11.90 3.43 -0.95
CA VAL A 171 11.20 2.69 0.11
C VAL A 171 11.84 3.05 1.44
N THR A 172 11.01 3.37 2.40
CA THR A 172 11.43 3.65 3.79
C THR A 172 10.43 3.06 4.77
N ALA A 173 10.87 2.79 5.99
CA ALA A 173 10.02 2.34 7.08
C ALA A 173 10.06 3.34 8.24
N SER A 174 8.98 3.43 9.02
CA SER A 174 8.87 4.33 10.17
C SER A 174 9.78 3.95 11.33
N THR A 175 10.18 2.68 11.42
CA THR A 175 11.04 2.12 12.47
C THR A 175 12.48 1.87 12.01
N GLY A 176 12.83 2.27 10.78
CA GLY A 176 14.06 1.88 10.10
C GLY A 176 13.87 0.60 9.29
N LEU A 177 14.92 0.24 8.58
CA LEU A 177 15.00 -1.01 7.79
C LEU A 177 16.08 -1.87 8.45
N ASP A 178 15.77 -3.13 8.69
CA ASP A 178 16.75 -4.10 9.12
C ASP A 178 17.40 -4.75 7.90
N ASP A 179 18.71 -5.04 7.98
CA ASP A 179 19.49 -5.67 6.91
C ASP A 179 19.16 -7.17 6.76
#